data_487fcbf17c2c70f85ccb477ab0f8573d
#
_entry.id   487fcbf17c2c70f85ccb477ab0f8573d
#
_cell.length_a   1.000
_cell.length_b   1.000
_cell.length_c   1.000
_cell.angle_alpha   90.00
_cell.angle_beta   90.00
_cell.angle_gamma   90.00
#
_symmetry.space_group_name_H-M   'P 1'
#
loop_
_entity.id
_entity.type
_entity.pdbx_description
1 polymer ?
#
loop_
_entity_poly.entity_id
_entity_poly.type
_entity_poly.pdbx_seq_one_letter_code
_entity_poly.pdbx_strand_id
1 'polypeptide(L)'
;MYKKLFILMMCIAISLTIVSCKSQSEPIPEPEPEPEQIVPEPEPEPMPWDLYALNKLTGIYDIDKDFAGNRPVAIMVNNNSHSLPQRGIEDCDMLWEIEVEGGITRMMAFYSDYRRIEEVGSVRSLRNQFLDIARPYDAMLIHVGSSAYADQALSRYGYKTLDAMGCSIVAQDKSRLSKYATEHTWFTNPELIEKCIESRNMRKEDEASDPVFKFAEYGKEAIVDDGSAESAEWAFSTSYDSKIQYDQAAKAYKFWQHGDVRYDELSGDPIYYPNVFIIIAXXXXXXXXXXXXXXXXGYYLYNGKYEEFTWSKDSAASKMIFKNMDGDELEVNPGRSYIAIINTRQAETVKFG
;
A
#
# COMPACT_ATOMS: atom_id res chain seq x y z
N MET A 1 42.31 13.14 -73.08
CA MET A 1 42.77 13.36 -74.48
C MET A 1 41.53 13.31 -75.38
N TYR A 2 41.18 14.48 -76.00
CA TYR A 2 40.59 14.76 -77.31
C TYR A 2 39.51 13.78 -77.81
N LYS A 3 38.47 14.20 -78.52
CA LYS A 3 38.15 15.39 -79.26
C LYS A 3 36.67 15.46 -79.50
N LYS A 4 36.21 16.71 -79.64
CA LYS A 4 34.99 17.22 -80.20
C LYS A 4 34.66 16.60 -81.62
N LEU A 5 33.37 16.65 -81.98
CA LEU A 5 33.03 17.19 -83.28
C LEU A 5 31.53 17.48 -83.33
N PHE A 6 31.28 18.69 -83.86
CA PHE A 6 30.05 19.32 -84.33
C PHE A 6 29.60 18.73 -85.67
N ILE A 7 28.31 18.86 -86.01
CA ILE A 7 27.77 19.24 -87.36
C ILE A 7 26.27 19.34 -87.21
N LEU A 8 25.70 20.36 -87.35
CA LEU A 8 25.09 21.41 -88.13
C LEU A 8 24.04 20.93 -89.14
N MET A 9 22.80 21.28 -88.92
CA MET A 9 21.80 21.90 -89.70
C MET A 9 21.28 21.26 -91.00
N MET A 10 19.96 21.11 -91.09
CA MET A 10 19.23 21.70 -92.19
C MET A 10 17.73 21.69 -92.00
N CYS A 11 17.12 22.89 -92.10
CA CYS A 11 15.68 23.17 -92.09
C CYS A 11 15.02 22.78 -93.38
N ILE A 12 13.87 22.12 -93.29
CA ILE A 12 12.93 22.16 -94.42
C ILE A 12 11.55 22.47 -93.81
N ALA A 13 11.04 23.66 -94.16
CA ALA A 13 9.70 24.05 -93.73
C ALA A 13 8.70 23.48 -94.77
N ILE A 14 7.77 22.71 -94.24
CA ILE A 14 6.60 22.32 -95.04
C ILE A 14 5.40 22.86 -94.24
N SER A 15 4.77 23.86 -94.90
CA SER A 15 3.54 24.46 -94.41
C SER A 15 2.35 23.54 -94.71
N LEU A 16 1.79 22.91 -93.73
CA LEU A 16 0.51 22.24 -93.90
C LEU A 16 -0.52 23.02 -93.10
N THR A 17 -1.47 23.54 -93.84
CA THR A 17 -2.65 24.17 -93.20
C THR A 17 -3.57 23.11 -92.69
N ILE A 18 -3.67 23.04 -91.34
CA ILE A 18 -4.62 22.15 -90.72
C ILE A 18 -5.88 22.94 -90.43
N VAL A 19 -6.98 22.45 -90.94
CA VAL A 19 -8.31 22.97 -90.60
C VAL A 19 -8.63 22.60 -89.16
N SER A 20 -8.79 23.59 -88.32
CA SER A 20 -9.13 23.44 -86.89
C SER A 20 -10.59 23.01 -86.75
N CYS A 21 -10.81 21.75 -86.37
CA CYS A 21 -12.08 21.34 -85.82
C CYS A 21 -12.08 21.70 -84.37
N LYS A 22 -12.80 22.68 -83.95
CA LYS A 22 -13.07 23.00 -82.52
C LYS A 22 -13.98 21.92 -82.00
N SER A 23 -13.43 20.89 -81.41
CA SER A 23 -14.19 20.06 -80.50
C SER A 23 -14.15 20.74 -79.15
N GLN A 24 -15.28 21.29 -78.73
CA GLN A 24 -15.44 21.76 -77.38
C GLN A 24 -15.48 20.50 -76.48
N SER A 25 -14.35 20.16 -75.88
CA SER A 25 -14.34 19.21 -74.84
C SER A 25 -14.94 19.92 -73.64
N GLU A 26 -16.11 19.46 -73.16
CA GLU A 26 -16.66 19.90 -71.91
C GLU A 26 -15.62 19.62 -70.84
N PRO A 27 -15.37 20.60 -69.92
CA PRO A 27 -14.42 20.34 -68.85
C PRO A 27 -14.93 19.17 -68.01
N ILE A 28 -14.08 18.19 -67.79
CA ILE A 28 -14.35 17.09 -66.92
C ILE A 28 -14.61 17.73 -65.54
N PRO A 29 -15.80 17.53 -64.93
CA PRO A 29 -16.02 18.11 -63.62
C PRO A 29 -15.00 17.54 -62.63
N GLU A 30 -14.33 18.42 -61.91
CA GLU A 30 -13.45 18.04 -60.81
C GLU A 30 -14.23 17.12 -59.89
N PRO A 31 -13.67 15.96 -59.53
CA PRO A 31 -14.38 15.09 -58.59
C PRO A 31 -14.66 15.87 -57.30
N GLU A 32 -15.92 15.84 -56.87
CA GLU A 32 -16.29 16.40 -55.57
C GLU A 32 -15.36 15.81 -54.53
N PRO A 33 -14.79 16.65 -53.63
CA PRO A 33 -13.97 16.11 -52.57
C PRO A 33 -14.82 15.15 -51.77
N GLU A 34 -14.31 13.95 -51.58
CA GLU A 34 -14.94 12.97 -50.70
C GLU A 34 -15.16 13.65 -49.36
N PRO A 35 -16.38 13.51 -48.77
CA PRO A 35 -16.62 14.09 -47.47
C PRO A 35 -15.55 13.55 -46.53
N GLU A 36 -14.86 14.45 -45.84
CA GLU A 36 -13.91 14.07 -44.83
C GLU A 36 -14.62 13.13 -43.85
N GLN A 37 -14.18 11.89 -43.77
CA GLN A 37 -14.65 10.99 -42.77
C GLN A 37 -14.26 11.60 -41.42
N ILE A 38 -15.25 12.08 -40.69
CA ILE A 38 -15.04 12.54 -39.33
C ILE A 38 -14.72 11.29 -38.51
N VAL A 39 -13.44 11.05 -38.30
CA VAL A 39 -13.00 10.03 -37.38
C VAL A 39 -13.39 10.55 -35.99
N PRO A 40 -14.32 9.89 -35.28
CA PRO A 40 -14.67 10.36 -33.97
C PRO A 40 -13.41 10.38 -33.10
N GLU A 41 -13.21 11.46 -32.35
CA GLU A 41 -12.12 11.53 -31.38
C GLU A 41 -12.23 10.31 -30.48
N PRO A 42 -11.11 9.58 -30.25
CA PRO A 42 -11.17 8.47 -29.34
C PRO A 42 -11.65 8.97 -27.97
N GLU A 43 -12.58 8.24 -27.37
CA GLU A 43 -13.04 8.57 -26.01
C GLU A 43 -11.82 8.59 -25.09
N PRO A 44 -11.69 9.62 -24.23
CA PRO A 44 -10.57 9.64 -23.28
C PRO A 44 -10.61 8.40 -22.40
N GLU A 45 -9.45 7.83 -22.11
CA GLU A 45 -9.34 6.70 -21.19
C GLU A 45 -9.89 7.13 -19.83
N PRO A 46 -10.68 6.25 -19.18
CA PRO A 46 -11.21 6.60 -17.85
C PRO A 46 -10.08 6.78 -16.85
N MET A 47 -10.25 7.75 -15.97
CA MET A 47 -9.33 7.96 -14.86
C MET A 47 -9.60 6.90 -13.79
N PRO A 48 -8.62 6.58 -12.94
CA PRO A 48 -8.84 5.55 -11.92
C PRO A 48 -10.06 5.78 -11.04
N TRP A 49 -10.35 7.04 -10.71
CA TRP A 49 -11.52 7.36 -9.87
C TRP A 49 -12.85 7.22 -10.59
N ASP A 50 -12.84 7.06 -11.90
CA ASP A 50 -14.05 6.71 -12.65
C ASP A 50 -14.38 5.23 -12.46
N LEU A 51 -13.38 4.40 -12.22
CA LEU A 51 -13.50 2.94 -12.14
C LEU A 51 -13.58 2.43 -10.71
N TYR A 52 -12.85 3.06 -9.79
CA TYR A 52 -12.67 2.57 -8.41
C TYR A 52 -12.74 3.70 -7.41
N ALA A 53 -13.08 3.35 -6.17
CA ALA A 53 -13.02 4.27 -5.05
C ALA A 53 -11.61 4.28 -4.46
N LEU A 54 -11.29 5.35 -3.74
CA LEU A 54 -9.99 5.50 -3.08
C LEU A 54 -9.85 4.51 -1.93
N ASN A 55 -8.71 3.84 -1.89
CA ASN A 55 -8.30 3.03 -0.74
C ASN A 55 -7.63 3.98 0.26
N LYS A 56 -8.30 4.24 1.37
CA LYS A 56 -7.78 5.19 2.36
C LYS A 56 -6.50 4.74 3.05
N LEU A 57 -6.17 3.44 2.96
CA LEU A 57 -4.98 2.88 3.60
C LEU A 57 -3.73 3.00 2.73
N THR A 58 -3.92 3.12 1.41
CA THR A 58 -2.81 3.14 0.45
C THR A 58 -2.76 4.37 -0.44
N GLY A 59 -3.86 5.12 -0.52
CA GLY A 59 -3.95 6.24 -1.45
C GLY A 59 -4.16 5.81 -2.90
N ILE A 60 -4.42 4.54 -3.15
CA ILE A 60 -4.62 4.00 -4.50
C ILE A 60 -6.12 3.86 -4.77
N TYR A 61 -6.54 4.17 -5.99
CA TYR A 61 -7.94 3.97 -6.43
C TYR A 61 -8.09 2.53 -6.88
N ASP A 62 -8.40 1.63 -5.94
CA ASP A 62 -8.52 0.21 -6.24
C ASP A 62 -9.66 -0.50 -5.49
N ILE A 63 -10.53 0.24 -4.84
CA ILE A 63 -11.65 -0.34 -4.08
C ILE A 63 -12.88 -0.39 -4.98
N ASP A 64 -13.53 -1.55 -5.07
CA ASP A 64 -14.79 -1.66 -5.79
C ASP A 64 -15.78 -0.62 -5.25
N LYS A 65 -16.46 0.09 -6.15
CA LYS A 65 -17.37 1.15 -5.74
C LYS A 65 -18.53 0.64 -4.90
N ASP A 66 -18.95 -0.60 -5.11
CA ASP A 66 -20.01 -1.19 -4.31
C ASP A 66 -19.52 -1.60 -2.90
N PHE A 67 -18.23 -1.66 -2.69
CA PHE A 67 -17.63 -1.93 -1.36
C PHE A 67 -17.13 -0.66 -0.69
N ALA A 68 -17.08 0.45 -1.39
CA ALA A 68 -16.60 1.71 -0.85
C ALA A 68 -17.41 2.11 0.36
N GLY A 69 -16.77 2.72 1.34
CA GLY A 69 -17.44 3.15 2.55
C GLY A 69 -17.60 2.07 3.60
N ASN A 70 -17.05 0.89 3.37
CA ASN A 70 -17.01 -0.18 4.38
C ASN A 70 -15.77 -0.03 5.26
N ARG A 71 -15.92 -0.44 6.51
CA ARG A 71 -14.82 -0.42 7.48
C ARG A 71 -13.72 -1.38 7.04
N PRO A 72 -12.44 -0.99 7.18
CA PRO A 72 -11.36 -1.95 6.98
C PRO A 72 -11.33 -2.96 8.12
N VAL A 73 -10.63 -4.08 7.92
CA VAL A 73 -10.32 -5.01 8.99
C VAL A 73 -8.86 -4.87 9.38
N ALA A 74 -8.56 -5.11 10.66
CA ALA A 74 -7.21 -5.11 11.19
C ALA A 74 -7.03 -6.41 11.97
N ILE A 75 -6.10 -7.24 11.52
CA ILE A 75 -5.94 -8.61 12.01
C ILE A 75 -4.65 -8.71 12.80
N MET A 76 -4.75 -9.20 14.03
CA MET A 76 -3.58 -9.42 14.89
C MET A 76 -2.83 -10.65 14.42
N VAL A 77 -1.60 -10.47 13.97
CA VAL A 77 -0.79 -11.52 13.35
C VAL A 77 0.41 -11.85 14.24
N ASN A 78 0.58 -13.13 14.49
CA ASN A 78 1.69 -13.70 15.24
C ASN A 78 3.03 -13.38 14.58
N ASN A 79 4.01 -12.99 15.39
CA ASN A 79 5.38 -12.84 14.88
C ASN A 79 6.40 -13.51 15.81
N ASN A 80 5.95 -14.44 16.62
CA ASN A 80 6.86 -15.32 17.35
C ASN A 80 7.70 -16.08 16.34
N SER A 81 9.01 -16.13 16.53
CA SER A 81 9.92 -16.77 15.56
C SER A 81 9.56 -18.25 15.30
N HIS A 82 8.93 -18.91 16.27
CA HIS A 82 8.51 -20.30 16.14
C HIS A 82 7.18 -20.47 15.41
N SER A 83 6.53 -19.36 15.02
CA SER A 83 5.26 -19.39 14.29
C SER A 83 5.41 -19.15 12.80
N LEU A 84 6.60 -18.76 12.35
CA LEU A 84 6.82 -18.34 10.97
C LEU A 84 6.83 -19.51 10.01
N PRO A 85 6.46 -19.29 8.74
CA PRO A 85 6.08 -18.02 8.14
C PRO A 85 4.62 -17.65 8.37
N GLN A 86 4.31 -16.37 8.21
CA GLN A 86 2.92 -15.89 8.25
C GLN A 86 2.22 -16.15 6.90
N ARG A 87 0.89 -16.00 6.92
CA ARG A 87 0.07 -16.03 5.71
C ARG A 87 -0.65 -14.70 5.57
N GLY A 88 -0.69 -14.18 4.35
CA GLY A 88 -1.52 -13.02 3.98
C GLY A 88 -0.87 -11.67 4.18
N ILE A 89 0.32 -11.60 4.74
CA ILE A 89 0.96 -10.29 4.99
C ILE A 89 1.59 -9.71 3.72
N GLU A 90 1.75 -10.51 2.68
CA GLU A 90 2.26 -10.03 1.39
C GLU A 90 1.31 -9.02 0.76
N ASP A 91 0.01 -9.20 0.97
CA ASP A 91 -1.02 -8.43 0.27
C ASP A 91 -1.76 -7.43 1.14
N CYS A 92 -1.42 -7.31 2.42
CA CYS A 92 -2.13 -6.35 3.27
C CYS A 92 -1.78 -4.92 2.87
N ASP A 93 -2.71 -4.01 3.15
CA ASP A 93 -2.53 -2.59 2.77
C ASP A 93 -1.57 -1.88 3.71
N MET A 94 -1.60 -2.23 5.00
CA MET A 94 -0.65 -1.74 6.00
C MET A 94 -0.28 -2.87 6.93
N LEU A 95 0.98 -2.91 7.33
CA LEU A 95 1.46 -3.85 8.34
C LEU A 95 2.17 -3.07 9.44
N TRP A 96 1.59 -3.10 10.64
CA TRP A 96 2.17 -2.45 11.83
C TRP A 96 2.88 -3.49 12.66
N GLU A 97 4.05 -3.14 13.19
CA GLU A 97 4.83 -4.03 14.04
C GLU A 97 5.27 -3.29 15.30
N ILE A 98 4.99 -3.87 16.47
CA ILE A 98 5.35 -3.29 17.77
C ILE A 98 5.81 -4.41 18.70
N GLU A 99 6.77 -4.10 19.55
CA GLU A 99 7.19 -5.02 20.61
C GLU A 99 6.05 -5.27 21.59
N VAL A 100 5.90 -6.53 21.97
CA VAL A 100 4.98 -6.96 23.04
C VAL A 100 5.79 -7.62 24.14
N GLU A 101 5.16 -8.35 25.04
CA GLU A 101 5.88 -8.94 26.18
C GLU A 101 6.92 -9.96 25.70
N GLY A 102 7.97 -10.11 26.50
CA GLY A 102 9.03 -11.08 26.27
C GLY A 102 10.02 -10.70 25.18
N GLY A 103 10.01 -9.44 24.74
CA GLY A 103 10.94 -8.98 23.71
C GLY A 103 10.58 -9.44 22.31
N ILE A 104 9.43 -10.07 22.12
CA ILE A 104 8.96 -10.47 20.79
C ILE A 104 8.09 -9.34 20.22
N THR A 105 7.87 -9.37 18.93
CA THR A 105 6.94 -8.41 18.30
C THR A 105 5.64 -9.09 17.93
N ARG A 106 4.64 -8.28 17.68
CA ARG A 106 3.37 -8.71 17.11
C ARG A 106 3.02 -7.74 15.99
N MET A 107 2.25 -8.22 15.04
CA MET A 107 1.88 -7.42 13.90
C MET A 107 0.38 -7.23 13.82
N MET A 108 -0.04 -6.15 13.17
CA MET A 108 -1.44 -5.91 12.87
C MET A 108 -1.52 -5.60 11.37
N ALA A 109 -2.23 -6.45 10.64
CA ALA A 109 -2.35 -6.34 9.19
C ALA A 109 -3.72 -5.76 8.84
N PHE A 110 -3.73 -4.66 8.08
CA PHE A 110 -4.95 -3.97 7.66
C PHE A 110 -5.29 -4.32 6.22
N TYR A 111 -6.57 -4.52 5.97
CA TYR A 111 -7.11 -4.74 4.62
C TYR A 111 -8.32 -3.85 4.44
N SER A 112 -8.31 -3.03 3.41
CA SER A 112 -9.46 -2.18 3.07
C SER A 112 -10.65 -3.01 2.59
N ASP A 113 -10.36 -4.11 1.92
CA ASP A 113 -11.40 -5.02 1.41
C ASP A 113 -11.05 -6.45 1.81
N TYR A 114 -11.68 -6.92 2.89
CA TYR A 114 -11.39 -8.25 3.41
C TYR A 114 -11.74 -9.37 2.41
N ARG A 115 -12.56 -9.07 1.40
CA ARG A 115 -12.93 -10.06 0.39
C ARG A 115 -11.74 -10.46 -0.48
N ARG A 116 -10.66 -9.64 -0.51
CA ARG A 116 -9.43 -9.93 -1.26
C ARG A 116 -8.48 -10.85 -0.54
N ILE A 117 -8.72 -11.09 0.75
CA ILE A 117 -7.88 -11.99 1.55
C ILE A 117 -8.06 -13.43 1.05
N GLU A 118 -6.97 -14.19 0.97
CA GLU A 118 -7.05 -15.64 0.83
C GLU A 118 -7.09 -16.27 2.22
N GLU A 119 -6.05 -16.01 3.02
CA GLU A 119 -5.94 -16.53 4.38
C GLU A 119 -4.94 -15.66 5.13
N VAL A 120 -5.20 -15.37 6.40
CA VAL A 120 -4.31 -14.52 7.20
C VAL A 120 -4.05 -15.18 8.56
N GLY A 121 -2.81 -15.15 8.99
CA GLY A 121 -2.43 -15.57 10.32
C GLY A 121 -0.98 -16.02 10.42
N SER A 122 -0.68 -16.76 11.49
CA SER A 122 -1.64 -17.18 12.54
C SER A 122 -2.10 -15.96 13.35
N VAL A 123 -3.37 -16.00 13.73
CA VAL A 123 -4.01 -14.88 14.44
C VAL A 123 -3.73 -15.02 15.93
N ARG A 124 -3.46 -13.90 16.60
CA ARG A 124 -3.08 -13.88 18.01
C ARG A 124 -3.86 -12.82 18.80
N SER A 125 -3.53 -12.73 20.06
CA SER A 125 -4.25 -11.90 21.03
C SER A 125 -4.00 -10.41 20.81
N LEU A 126 -5.03 -9.62 21.09
CA LEU A 126 -4.96 -8.16 21.03
C LEU A 126 -4.17 -7.62 22.23
N ARG A 127 -3.34 -6.63 21.98
CA ARG A 127 -2.68 -5.83 23.01
C ARG A 127 -3.18 -4.38 22.89
N ASN A 128 -3.26 -3.69 24.01
CA ASN A 128 -3.93 -2.38 24.05
C ASN A 128 -3.29 -1.34 23.14
N GLN A 129 -1.98 -1.38 22.92
CA GLN A 129 -1.33 -0.40 22.04
C GLN A 129 -1.83 -0.49 20.58
N PHE A 130 -2.24 -1.70 20.15
CA PHE A 130 -2.78 -1.86 18.79
C PHE A 130 -4.17 -1.26 18.66
N LEU A 131 -4.93 -1.22 19.74
CA LEU A 131 -6.26 -0.62 19.73
C LEU A 131 -6.18 0.88 19.41
N ASP A 132 -5.17 1.54 19.96
CA ASP A 132 -4.98 2.98 19.72
C ASP A 132 -4.58 3.26 18.26
N ILE A 133 -3.98 2.28 17.59
CA ILE A 133 -3.66 2.40 16.15
C ILE A 133 -4.91 2.15 15.30
N ALA A 134 -5.70 1.14 15.66
CA ALA A 134 -6.84 0.70 14.84
C ALA A 134 -8.03 1.65 14.91
N ARG A 135 -8.27 2.28 16.09
CA ARG A 135 -9.47 3.10 16.29
C ARG A 135 -9.56 4.27 15.33
N PRO A 136 -8.49 5.04 15.06
CA PRO A 136 -8.59 6.14 14.11
C PRO A 136 -9.00 5.71 12.70
N TYR A 137 -8.77 4.47 12.33
CA TYR A 137 -9.20 3.92 11.04
C TYR A 137 -10.61 3.32 11.07
N ASP A 138 -11.23 3.30 12.25
CA ASP A 138 -12.53 2.63 12.47
C ASP A 138 -12.47 1.16 12.04
N ALA A 139 -11.32 0.52 12.23
CA ALA A 139 -11.09 -0.84 11.76
C ALA A 139 -11.85 -1.86 12.61
N MET A 140 -12.39 -2.91 11.96
CA MET A 140 -12.87 -4.08 12.67
C MET A 140 -11.67 -4.92 13.06
N LEU A 141 -11.41 -5.02 14.37
CA LEU A 141 -10.27 -5.76 14.88
C LEU A 141 -10.60 -7.24 14.96
N ILE A 142 -9.68 -8.07 14.45
CA ILE A 142 -9.80 -9.52 14.44
C ILE A 142 -8.66 -10.09 15.29
N HIS A 143 -9.01 -10.89 16.30
CA HIS A 143 -8.00 -11.40 17.22
C HIS A 143 -8.50 -12.67 17.94
N VAL A 144 -7.56 -13.36 18.57
CA VAL A 144 -7.84 -14.55 19.39
C VAL A 144 -7.49 -14.18 20.83
N GLY A 145 -8.50 -13.79 21.59
CA GLY A 145 -8.29 -13.34 22.96
C GLY A 145 -7.62 -11.97 23.01
N SER A 146 -7.34 -11.53 24.25
CA SER A 146 -6.75 -10.22 24.49
C SER A 146 -6.13 -10.19 25.87
N SER A 147 -5.17 -9.27 26.07
CA SER A 147 -4.58 -9.05 27.39
C SER A 147 -5.61 -8.37 28.31
N ALA A 148 -5.35 -8.43 29.62
CA ALA A 148 -6.20 -7.75 30.58
C ALA A 148 -6.27 -6.24 30.32
N TYR A 149 -5.16 -5.63 29.94
CA TYR A 149 -5.14 -4.20 29.60
C TYR A 149 -5.94 -3.90 28.35
N ALA A 150 -5.87 -4.79 27.34
CA ALA A 150 -6.69 -4.64 26.15
C ALA A 150 -8.18 -4.78 26.47
N ASP A 151 -8.55 -5.75 27.32
CA ASP A 151 -9.94 -5.93 27.75
C ASP A 151 -10.47 -4.68 28.44
N GLN A 152 -9.67 -4.10 29.32
CA GLN A 152 -10.04 -2.88 30.03
C GLN A 152 -10.25 -1.72 29.04
N ALA A 153 -9.36 -1.60 28.05
CA ALA A 153 -9.46 -0.53 27.05
C ALA A 153 -10.68 -0.73 26.15
N LEU A 154 -10.93 -1.95 25.70
CA LEU A 154 -12.12 -2.26 24.89
C LEU A 154 -13.40 -1.88 25.63
N SER A 155 -13.46 -2.24 26.91
CA SER A 155 -14.62 -1.94 27.75
C SER A 155 -14.78 -0.43 27.95
N ARG A 156 -13.69 0.25 28.28
CA ARG A 156 -13.70 1.70 28.52
C ARG A 156 -14.16 2.46 27.29
N TYR A 157 -13.70 2.04 26.09
CA TYR A 157 -14.03 2.72 24.84
C TYR A 157 -15.32 2.21 24.22
N GLY A 158 -15.86 1.08 24.70
CA GLY A 158 -17.01 0.45 24.08
C GLY A 158 -16.73 -0.01 22.65
N TYR A 159 -15.50 -0.46 22.39
CA TYR A 159 -15.07 -0.82 21.04
C TYR A 159 -15.32 -2.30 20.78
N LYS A 160 -16.29 -2.59 19.91
CA LYS A 160 -16.69 -3.96 19.58
C LYS A 160 -15.71 -4.55 18.58
N THR A 161 -15.26 -5.79 18.80
CA THR A 161 -14.29 -6.46 17.94
C THR A 161 -14.79 -7.85 17.54
N LEU A 162 -14.06 -8.47 16.61
CA LEU A 162 -14.30 -9.84 16.14
C LEU A 162 -13.26 -10.75 16.81
N ASP A 163 -13.61 -11.22 18.00
CA ASP A 163 -12.74 -12.04 18.85
C ASP A 163 -13.17 -13.51 18.74
N ALA A 164 -12.19 -14.39 18.63
CA ALA A 164 -12.43 -15.84 18.60
C ALA A 164 -13.17 -16.34 19.87
N MET A 165 -13.12 -15.58 20.95
CA MET A 165 -13.87 -15.91 22.17
C MET A 165 -15.37 -15.62 22.01
N GLY A 166 -15.78 -14.89 20.96
CA GLY A 166 -17.16 -14.49 20.76
C GLY A 166 -17.78 -14.95 19.45
N CYS A 167 -16.98 -15.39 18.50
CA CYS A 167 -17.48 -15.91 17.22
C CYS A 167 -16.38 -16.76 16.57
N SER A 168 -16.76 -17.53 15.55
CA SER A 168 -15.84 -18.44 14.87
C SER A 168 -15.03 -17.67 13.81
N ILE A 169 -14.19 -16.76 14.29
CA ILE A 169 -13.41 -15.89 13.39
C ILE A 169 -12.18 -16.59 12.81
N VAL A 170 -11.72 -17.68 13.44
CA VAL A 170 -10.53 -18.41 12.99
C VAL A 170 -10.87 -19.89 12.85
N ALA A 171 -10.12 -20.56 11.96
CA ALA A 171 -10.15 -22.00 11.80
C ALA A 171 -8.74 -22.54 11.98
N GLN A 172 -8.64 -23.75 12.52
CA GLN A 172 -7.36 -24.38 12.76
C GLN A 172 -6.85 -25.08 11.50
N ASP A 173 -5.61 -24.82 11.13
CA ASP A 173 -4.92 -25.64 10.14
C ASP A 173 -4.26 -26.80 10.87
N LYS A 174 -4.95 -27.92 10.92
CA LYS A 174 -4.51 -29.09 11.69
C LYS A 174 -3.23 -29.71 11.12
N SER A 175 -2.94 -29.47 9.84
CA SER A 175 -1.71 -29.97 9.24
C SER A 175 -0.45 -29.34 9.85
N ARG A 176 -0.60 -28.16 10.48
CA ARG A 176 0.53 -27.51 11.13
C ARG A 176 0.85 -28.11 12.51
N LEU A 177 -0.04 -28.92 13.08
CA LEU A 177 0.17 -29.44 14.45
C LEU A 177 1.38 -30.37 14.57
N SER A 178 1.85 -30.94 13.46
CA SER A 178 3.06 -31.76 13.47
C SER A 178 4.35 -30.94 13.66
N LYS A 179 4.30 -29.65 13.39
CA LYS A 179 5.48 -28.76 13.43
C LYS A 179 5.35 -27.59 14.39
N TYR A 180 4.13 -27.16 14.69
CA TYR A 180 3.88 -25.90 15.38
C TYR A 180 3.05 -26.16 16.62
N ALA A 181 3.29 -25.33 17.66
CA ALA A 181 2.41 -25.31 18.83
C ALA A 181 1.00 -24.88 18.41
N THR A 182 0.02 -25.33 19.17
CA THR A 182 -1.40 -25.11 18.86
C THR A 182 -1.72 -23.64 18.59
N GLU A 183 -1.16 -22.72 19.37
CA GLU A 183 -1.42 -21.28 19.26
C GLU A 183 -0.88 -20.68 17.96
N HIS A 184 -0.11 -21.43 17.19
CA HIS A 184 0.46 -20.99 15.91
C HIS A 184 -0.29 -21.57 14.70
N THR A 185 -1.49 -22.12 14.91
CA THR A 185 -2.20 -22.88 13.88
C THR A 185 -3.57 -22.29 13.49
N TRP A 186 -3.91 -21.09 13.96
CA TRP A 186 -5.23 -20.50 13.77
C TRP A 186 -5.20 -19.38 12.74
N PHE A 187 -6.07 -19.47 11.73
CA PHE A 187 -6.08 -18.55 10.57
C PHE A 187 -7.49 -18.06 10.30
N THR A 188 -7.60 -16.87 9.71
CA THR A 188 -8.89 -16.32 9.28
C THR A 188 -8.94 -16.23 7.75
N ASN A 189 -10.15 -16.05 7.22
CA ASN A 189 -10.39 -15.92 5.79
C ASN A 189 -11.70 -15.13 5.57
N PRO A 190 -12.01 -14.74 4.33
CA PRO A 190 -13.21 -13.91 4.09
C PRO A 190 -14.52 -14.53 4.53
N GLU A 191 -14.67 -15.83 4.36
CA GLU A 191 -15.92 -16.51 4.76
C GLU A 191 -16.16 -16.41 6.26
N LEU A 192 -15.10 -16.65 7.06
CA LEU A 192 -15.19 -16.54 8.52
C LEU A 192 -15.46 -15.09 8.95
N ILE A 193 -14.79 -14.15 8.29
CA ILE A 193 -14.99 -12.72 8.58
C ILE A 193 -16.43 -12.32 8.32
N GLU A 194 -16.96 -12.68 7.15
CA GLU A 194 -18.33 -12.34 6.79
C GLU A 194 -19.33 -12.92 7.78
N LYS A 195 -19.16 -14.18 8.16
CA LYS A 195 -20.05 -14.84 9.12
C LYS A 195 -20.00 -14.18 10.49
N CYS A 196 -18.82 -13.78 10.95
CA CYS A 196 -18.66 -13.10 12.23
C CYS A 196 -19.28 -11.71 12.22
N ILE A 197 -19.10 -10.97 11.11
CA ILE A 197 -19.72 -9.65 10.96
C ILE A 197 -21.25 -9.80 11.14
N GLU A 198 -21.84 -10.81 10.50
CA GLU A 198 -23.27 -11.05 10.59
C GLU A 198 -23.69 -11.49 12.00
N SER A 199 -23.01 -12.49 12.55
CA SER A 199 -23.40 -13.05 13.85
C SER A 199 -23.22 -12.06 15.00
N ARG A 200 -22.24 -11.17 14.89
CA ARG A 200 -21.97 -10.16 15.91
C ARG A 200 -22.71 -8.84 15.63
N ASN A 201 -23.44 -8.78 14.53
CA ASN A 201 -24.17 -7.57 14.11
C ASN A 201 -23.24 -6.35 14.10
N MET A 202 -22.10 -6.48 13.44
CA MET A 202 -21.10 -5.41 13.37
C MET A 202 -21.57 -4.33 12.41
N ARG A 203 -21.35 -3.07 12.79
CA ARG A 203 -21.55 -1.95 11.89
C ARG A 203 -20.57 -2.07 10.72
N LYS A 204 -21.06 -1.96 9.51
CA LYS A 204 -20.23 -2.07 8.29
C LYS A 204 -19.74 -0.72 7.79
N GLU A 205 -20.51 0.34 8.03
CA GLU A 205 -20.21 1.68 7.52
C GLU A 205 -18.98 2.27 8.21
N ASP A 206 -18.06 2.78 7.40
CA ASP A 206 -16.84 3.41 7.88
C ASP A 206 -17.16 4.84 8.35
N GLU A 207 -16.91 5.12 9.61
CA GLU A 207 -17.11 6.46 10.19
C GLU A 207 -15.82 7.28 10.19
N ALA A 208 -14.71 6.73 9.68
CA ALA A 208 -13.42 7.40 9.59
C ALA A 208 -12.87 7.26 8.17
N SER A 209 -13.64 7.75 7.19
CA SER A 209 -13.35 7.51 5.77
C SER A 209 -12.10 8.25 5.27
N ASP A 210 -11.67 9.31 5.97
CA ASP A 210 -10.51 10.09 5.53
C ASP A 210 -9.22 9.34 5.83
N PRO A 211 -8.24 9.36 4.91
CA PRO A 211 -6.95 8.73 5.18
C PRO A 211 -6.26 9.36 6.39
N VAL A 212 -5.49 8.54 7.11
CA VAL A 212 -4.59 9.05 8.18
C VAL A 212 -3.37 9.69 7.54
N PHE A 213 -2.81 9.06 6.50
CA PHE A 213 -1.70 9.65 5.74
C PHE A 213 -2.25 10.62 4.70
N LYS A 214 -1.53 11.72 4.50
CA LYS A 214 -1.80 12.63 3.38
C LYS A 214 -1.08 12.08 2.15
N PHE A 215 -1.81 11.42 1.27
CA PHE A 215 -1.21 10.83 0.08
C PHE A 215 -1.01 11.87 -1.01
N ALA A 216 0.10 11.77 -1.75
CA ALA A 216 0.35 12.60 -2.93
C ALA A 216 -0.77 12.38 -3.94
N GLU A 217 -1.12 13.45 -4.65
CA GLU A 217 -2.16 13.40 -5.69
C GLU A 217 -1.75 12.44 -6.80
N TYR A 218 -2.75 11.84 -7.43
CA TYR A 218 -2.57 10.93 -8.56
C TYR A 218 -1.66 11.59 -9.61
N GLY A 219 -0.66 10.84 -10.04
CA GLY A 219 0.28 11.31 -11.05
C GLY A 219 1.42 12.17 -10.51
N LYS A 220 1.42 12.46 -9.20
CA LYS A 220 2.48 13.22 -8.56
C LYS A 220 3.22 12.34 -7.57
N GLU A 221 4.49 12.66 -7.35
CA GLU A 221 5.33 11.92 -6.40
C GLU A 221 5.82 12.89 -5.33
N ALA A 222 5.64 12.52 -4.07
CA ALA A 222 6.23 13.25 -2.96
C ALA A 222 7.73 12.97 -2.94
N ILE A 223 8.53 14.03 -2.79
CA ILE A 223 9.98 13.91 -2.78
C ILE A 223 10.45 13.55 -1.37
N VAL A 224 11.24 12.49 -1.27
CA VAL A 224 11.83 11.99 -0.03
C VAL A 224 13.34 12.07 -0.21
N ASP A 225 14.02 12.96 0.49
CA ASP A 225 15.44 13.20 0.18
C ASP A 225 16.22 13.88 1.33
N ASP A 226 16.03 13.44 2.58
CA ASP A 226 16.89 13.92 3.67
C ASP A 226 18.19 13.14 3.72
N GLY A 227 18.21 11.91 3.20
CA GLY A 227 19.42 11.10 3.15
C GLY A 227 19.17 9.76 2.51
N SER A 228 20.26 9.00 2.32
CA SER A 228 20.22 7.67 1.73
C SER A 228 19.57 6.67 2.69
N ALA A 229 18.72 5.82 2.17
CA ALA A 229 18.17 4.66 2.86
C ALA A 229 17.99 3.53 1.86
N GLU A 230 19.06 3.21 1.12
CA GLU A 230 19.07 1.99 0.28
C GLU A 230 18.94 0.77 1.17
N SER A 231 19.41 0.87 2.40
CA SER A 231 19.17 -0.14 3.42
C SER A 231 18.89 0.54 4.75
N ALA A 232 18.24 -0.18 5.65
CA ALA A 232 18.01 0.29 7.00
C ALA A 232 17.95 -0.90 7.95
N GLU A 233 18.38 -0.66 9.20
CA GLU A 233 18.33 -1.66 10.26
C GLU A 233 17.79 -1.01 11.53
N TRP A 234 17.08 -1.79 12.31
CA TRP A 234 16.65 -1.39 13.66
C TRP A 234 16.37 -2.65 14.47
N ALA A 235 16.28 -2.51 15.78
CA ALA A 235 15.97 -3.63 16.65
C ALA A 235 14.85 -3.26 17.61
N PHE A 236 13.88 -4.15 17.74
CA PHE A 236 12.84 -4.07 18.75
C PHE A 236 13.34 -4.64 20.08
N SER A 237 14.27 -5.58 20.02
CA SER A 237 14.88 -6.22 21.20
C SER A 237 16.16 -6.92 20.73
N THR A 238 16.85 -7.57 21.65
CA THR A 238 18.07 -8.31 21.32
C THR A 238 17.79 -9.49 20.38
N SER A 239 16.57 -10.01 20.38
CA SER A 239 16.19 -11.16 19.54
C SER A 239 15.30 -10.79 18.36
N TYR A 240 14.91 -9.52 18.22
CA TYR A 240 14.05 -9.07 17.10
C TYR A 240 14.69 -7.88 16.41
N ASP A 241 15.67 -8.17 15.60
CA ASP A 241 16.35 -7.18 14.76
C ASP A 241 15.80 -7.28 13.35
N SER A 242 15.61 -6.13 12.73
CA SER A 242 15.05 -6.01 11.39
C SER A 242 16.07 -5.37 10.46
N LYS A 243 16.02 -5.81 9.21
CA LYS A 243 16.83 -5.21 8.15
C LYS A 243 15.96 -5.12 6.90
N ILE A 244 16.09 -4.02 6.18
CA ILE A 244 15.43 -3.86 4.89
C ILE A 244 16.44 -3.39 3.86
N GLN A 245 16.15 -3.68 2.61
CA GLN A 245 16.97 -3.22 1.49
C GLN A 245 16.06 -2.86 0.32
N TYR A 246 16.30 -1.69 -0.24
CA TYR A 246 15.53 -1.24 -1.39
C TYR A 246 15.89 -2.09 -2.61
N ASP A 247 14.86 -2.58 -3.29
CA ASP A 247 14.98 -3.35 -4.52
C ASP A 247 14.43 -2.48 -5.65
N GLN A 248 15.32 -2.05 -6.53
CA GLN A 248 14.95 -1.12 -7.59
C GLN A 248 13.99 -1.75 -8.60
N ALA A 249 14.13 -3.05 -8.86
CA ALA A 249 13.24 -3.75 -9.79
C ALA A 249 11.82 -3.84 -9.22
N ALA A 250 11.71 -4.11 -7.92
CA ALA A 250 10.41 -4.17 -7.24
C ALA A 250 9.87 -2.79 -6.88
N LYS A 251 10.72 -1.76 -6.88
CA LYS A 251 10.40 -0.40 -6.38
C LYS A 251 9.84 -0.46 -4.97
N ALA A 252 10.46 -1.28 -4.14
CA ALA A 252 9.98 -1.54 -2.79
C ALA A 252 11.10 -2.12 -1.95
N TYR A 253 10.91 -2.07 -0.63
CA TYR A 253 11.87 -2.61 0.32
C TYR A 253 11.57 -4.09 0.58
N LYS A 254 12.62 -4.90 0.53
CA LYS A 254 12.62 -6.32 0.89
C LYS A 254 13.03 -6.43 2.36
N PHE A 255 12.47 -7.41 3.09
CA PHE A 255 12.57 -7.49 4.55
C PHE A 255 13.29 -8.75 5.01
N TRP A 256 14.13 -8.58 6.03
CA TRP A 256 14.76 -9.66 6.80
C TRP A 256 14.45 -9.46 8.28
N GLN A 257 14.30 -10.55 9.00
CA GLN A 257 14.21 -10.53 10.46
C GLN A 257 14.79 -11.85 10.96
N HIS A 258 15.48 -11.83 12.08
CA HIS A 258 16.23 -13.01 12.59
C HIS A 258 17.27 -13.52 11.59
N GLY A 259 17.78 -12.65 10.74
CA GLY A 259 18.74 -13.02 9.71
C GLY A 259 18.13 -13.71 8.50
N ASP A 260 16.83 -13.95 8.49
CA ASP A 260 16.12 -14.65 7.43
C ASP A 260 15.24 -13.69 6.64
N VAL A 261 15.15 -13.93 5.32
CA VAL A 261 14.23 -13.15 4.49
C VAL A 261 12.79 -13.44 4.93
N ARG A 262 11.99 -12.38 5.02
CA ARG A 262 10.57 -12.52 5.36
C ARG A 262 9.81 -12.89 4.09
N TYR A 263 8.94 -13.88 4.20
CA TYR A 263 8.15 -14.31 3.06
C TYR A 263 6.76 -14.76 3.52
N ASP A 264 5.84 -14.81 2.57
CA ASP A 264 4.46 -15.23 2.82
C ASP A 264 4.37 -16.73 2.50
N GLU A 265 3.80 -17.50 3.41
CA GLU A 265 3.71 -18.96 3.23
C GLU A 265 2.82 -19.30 2.02
N LEU A 266 1.80 -18.49 1.73
CA LEU A 266 0.86 -18.81 0.65
C LEU A 266 1.54 -18.79 -0.73
N SER A 267 2.39 -17.78 -0.97
CA SER A 267 3.07 -17.63 -2.26
C SER A 267 4.47 -18.20 -2.24
N GLY A 268 5.12 -18.22 -1.08
CA GLY A 268 6.54 -18.50 -0.96
C GLY A 268 7.42 -17.33 -1.39
N ASP A 269 6.84 -16.20 -1.71
CA ASP A 269 7.58 -15.04 -2.20
C ASP A 269 8.00 -14.12 -1.05
N PRO A 270 9.15 -13.44 -1.17
CA PRO A 270 9.54 -12.44 -0.19
C PRO A 270 8.50 -11.33 -0.10
N ILE A 271 8.39 -10.72 1.08
CA ILE A 271 7.48 -9.58 1.25
C ILE A 271 8.20 -8.29 0.87
N TYR A 272 7.45 -7.39 0.25
CA TYR A 272 7.93 -6.09 -0.20
C TYR A 272 6.93 -5.01 0.18
N TYR A 273 7.42 -3.86 0.62
CA TYR A 273 6.60 -2.68 0.88
C TYR A 273 7.27 -1.47 0.25
N PRO A 274 6.54 -0.71 -0.58
CA PRO A 274 7.14 0.52 -1.16
C PRO A 274 7.33 1.62 -0.12
N ASN A 275 6.46 1.70 0.90
CA ASN A 275 6.55 2.69 1.96
C ASN A 275 6.95 2.02 3.27
N VAL A 276 7.94 2.59 3.96
CA VAL A 276 8.36 2.09 5.27
C VAL A 276 8.40 3.28 6.23
N PHE A 277 7.80 3.11 7.40
CA PHE A 277 7.84 4.12 8.46
C PHE A 277 8.48 3.53 9.71
N ILE A 278 9.36 4.29 10.32
CA ILE A 278 9.90 3.98 11.64
C ILE A 278 9.42 5.10 12.56
N ILE A 279 8.46 4.81 13.41
CA ILE A 279 7.86 5.79 14.34
C ILE A 279 8.53 5.59 15.69
N ILE A 280 9.06 6.67 16.27
CA ILE A 280 9.70 6.63 17.59
C ILE A 280 8.69 7.23 18.59
N ALA A 281 8.37 6.42 19.60
CA ALA A 281 7.38 6.83 20.62
C ALA A 281 7.97 6.68 21.99
N UNK A 282 7.51 7.53 22.80
CA UNK A 282 8.07 7.44 24.12
C UNK A 282 7.83 6.11 24.75
N UNK A 283 8.61 5.76 25.31
CA UNK A 283 8.63 4.46 25.78
C UNK A 283 7.45 4.11 26.58
N UNK A 284 6.89 3.70 26.25
CA UNK A 284 5.85 3.17 26.98
C UNK A 284 6.01 1.76 27.07
N UNK A 285 6.73 1.69 27.81
CA UNK A 285 6.93 0.31 28.08
C UNK A 285 5.59 -0.28 28.33
N UNK A 286 5.42 -0.89 28.39
CA UNK A 286 4.39 -1.73 28.66
C UNK A 286 3.01 -1.09 28.77
N UNK A 287 2.81 -0.51 29.21
CA UNK A 287 1.46 -0.22 29.52
C UNK A 287 0.93 1.01 28.83
N UNK A 288 1.50 1.50 28.54
CA UNK A 288 0.88 2.68 28.19
C UNK A 288 0.78 2.96 26.76
N UNK A 289 -0.08 3.32 26.58
CA UNK A 289 -0.41 3.81 25.35
C UNK A 289 0.52 4.80 24.76
N UNK A 290 0.57 4.83 23.82
CA UNK A 290 1.32 5.79 23.19
C UNK A 290 0.78 7.12 23.49
N UNK A 291 1.08 7.41 24.38
CA UNK A 291 0.67 8.66 24.84
C UNK A 291 1.06 9.77 23.97
N UNK A 292 0.30 10.48 23.93
CA UNK A 292 0.39 11.66 23.23
C UNK A 292 1.67 12.33 23.50
N UNK A 293 2.14 12.38 23.02
CA UNK A 293 3.14 13.12 23.26
C UNK A 293 3.75 13.94 22.30
N UNK A 294 4.37 14.40 22.73
CA UNK A 294 5.10 15.39 22.05
C UNK A 294 5.88 14.81 20.95
N UNK A 295 6.24 15.42 20.31
CA UNK A 295 6.90 15.14 19.12
C UNK A 295 7.93 14.06 19.29
N UNK A 296 7.68 13.22 18.83
CA UNK A 296 8.62 12.21 18.66
C UNK A 296 9.09 12.32 17.25
N UNK A 297 9.97 11.77 16.96
CA UNK A 297 10.56 11.76 15.65
C UNK A 297 10.14 10.51 14.94
N GLY A 298 10.57 10.40 13.76
CA GLY A 298 10.37 9.22 12.96
C GLY A 298 11.00 9.41 11.60
N TYR A 299 10.99 8.33 10.81
CA TYR A 299 11.58 8.30 9.46
C TYR A 299 10.59 7.66 8.50
N TYR A 300 10.39 8.33 7.35
CA TYR A 300 9.63 7.80 6.22
C TYR A 300 10.63 7.41 5.13
N LEU A 301 10.63 6.16 4.72
CA LEU A 301 11.55 5.62 3.73
C LEU A 301 10.78 5.29 2.46
N TYR A 302 11.30 5.78 1.34
CA TYR A 302 10.69 5.59 0.03
C TYR A 302 11.77 5.73 -1.03
N ASN A 303 11.77 4.82 -2.00
CA ASN A 303 12.64 4.93 -3.17
C ASN A 303 14.14 5.00 -2.81
N GLY A 304 14.54 4.31 -1.75
CA GLY A 304 15.93 4.25 -1.33
C GLY A 304 16.42 5.45 -0.56
N LYS A 305 15.52 6.31 -0.09
CA LYS A 305 15.84 7.53 0.66
C LYS A 305 14.92 7.64 1.86
N TYR A 306 15.28 8.53 2.79
CA TYR A 306 14.43 8.80 3.94
C TYR A 306 14.16 10.28 4.10
N GLU A 307 13.06 10.56 4.79
CA GLU A 307 12.69 11.91 5.25
C GLU A 307 12.35 11.81 6.74
N GLU A 308 12.89 12.75 7.53
CA GLU A 308 12.55 12.83 8.95
C GLU A 308 11.20 13.49 9.10
N PHE A 309 10.45 13.05 10.11
CA PHE A 309 9.16 13.67 10.45
C PHE A 309 9.01 13.73 11.96
N THR A 310 8.08 14.59 12.39
CA THR A 310 7.55 14.56 13.73
C THR A 310 6.10 14.08 13.68
N TRP A 311 5.62 13.52 14.78
CA TRP A 311 4.24 13.08 14.84
C TRP A 311 3.63 13.50 16.17
N SER A 312 2.32 13.63 16.17
CA SER A 312 1.55 13.95 17.37
C SER A 312 0.20 13.25 17.31
N LYS A 313 -0.44 13.13 18.46
CA LYS A 313 -1.72 12.49 18.62
C LYS A 313 -2.45 13.21 19.74
N ASP A 314 -3.64 13.75 19.47
CA ASP A 314 -4.39 14.52 20.45
C ASP A 314 -4.95 13.65 21.58
N SER A 315 -5.32 12.41 21.26
CA SER A 315 -5.85 11.45 22.22
C SER A 315 -5.63 10.05 21.68
N ALA A 316 -5.93 9.05 22.48
CA ALA A 316 -5.81 7.65 22.05
C ALA A 316 -6.70 7.35 20.84
N ALA A 317 -7.84 8.02 20.72
CA ALA A 317 -8.78 7.81 19.63
C ALA A 317 -8.47 8.65 18.39
N SER A 318 -7.57 9.65 18.53
CA SER A 318 -7.26 10.57 17.44
C SER A 318 -6.30 9.94 16.45
N LYS A 319 -6.42 10.36 15.19
CA LYS A 319 -5.44 9.93 14.19
C LYS A 319 -4.08 10.55 14.49
N MET A 320 -3.02 9.86 14.09
CA MET A 320 -1.67 10.41 14.15
C MET A 320 -1.53 11.49 13.10
N ILE A 321 -0.88 12.59 13.47
CA ILE A 321 -0.61 13.69 12.55
C ILE A 321 0.91 13.71 12.34
N PHE A 322 1.31 13.63 11.07
CA PHE A 322 2.72 13.58 10.69
C PHE A 322 3.11 14.89 10.01
N LYS A 323 4.22 15.48 10.44
CA LYS A 323 4.73 16.70 9.84
C LYS A 323 6.19 16.53 9.45
N ASN A 324 6.55 17.08 8.30
CA ASN A 324 7.97 17.10 7.91
C ASN A 324 8.72 18.11 8.79
N MET A 325 10.04 18.21 8.62
CA MET A 325 10.86 19.05 9.48
C MET A 325 10.65 20.55 9.21
N ASP A 326 9.94 20.91 8.14
CA ASP A 326 9.52 22.28 7.87
C ASP A 326 8.19 22.63 8.55
N GLY A 327 7.54 21.64 9.16
CA GLY A 327 6.28 21.84 9.85
C GLY A 327 5.04 21.64 8.99
N ASP A 328 5.22 21.24 7.72
CA ASP A 328 4.11 20.93 6.82
C ASP A 328 3.68 19.48 7.01
N GLU A 329 2.43 19.18 6.70
CA GLU A 329 1.94 17.80 6.76
C GLU A 329 2.78 16.91 5.83
N LEU A 330 3.25 15.79 6.36
CA LEU A 330 4.08 14.84 5.60
C LEU A 330 3.27 14.28 4.44
N GLU A 331 3.80 14.38 3.24
CA GLU A 331 3.20 13.77 2.05
C GLU A 331 3.75 12.37 1.83
N VAL A 332 2.86 11.41 1.64
CA VAL A 332 3.20 9.99 1.52
C VAL A 332 2.85 9.54 0.10
N ASN A 333 3.73 8.78 -0.52
CA ASN A 333 3.47 8.26 -1.86
C ASN A 333 2.45 7.11 -1.79
N PRO A 334 1.48 7.07 -2.70
CA PRO A 334 0.51 5.97 -2.68
C PRO A 334 1.19 4.61 -2.77
N GLY A 335 0.68 3.66 -2.00
CA GLY A 335 1.24 2.32 -1.95
C GLY A 335 1.05 1.70 -0.59
N ARG A 336 1.30 0.41 -0.51
CA ARG A 336 1.25 -0.33 0.74
C ARG A 336 2.37 0.14 1.67
N SER A 337 2.11 0.08 2.98
CA SER A 337 3.06 0.58 3.98
C SER A 337 3.37 -0.48 5.05
N TYR A 338 4.63 -0.55 5.44
CA TYR A 338 5.07 -1.22 6.66
C TYR A 338 5.41 -0.14 7.69
N ILE A 339 4.91 -0.27 8.90
CA ILE A 339 5.10 0.73 9.95
C ILE A 339 5.61 0.05 11.23
N ALA A 340 6.84 0.37 11.61
CA ALA A 340 7.41 -0.05 12.88
C ALA A 340 7.21 1.06 13.91
N ILE A 341 6.77 0.69 15.12
CA ILE A 341 6.80 1.61 16.26
C ILE A 341 7.86 1.10 17.23
N ILE A 342 8.84 1.93 17.50
CA ILE A 342 9.94 1.62 18.41
C ILE A 342 10.04 2.70 19.49
N ASN A 343 10.65 2.36 20.61
CA ASN A 343 10.83 3.32 21.68
C ASN A 343 12.15 4.10 21.51
N THR A 344 12.38 5.07 22.37
CA THR A 344 13.55 5.95 22.27
C THR A 344 14.88 5.19 22.45
N ARG A 345 14.89 4.14 23.26
CA ARG A 345 16.09 3.31 23.40
C ARG A 345 16.35 2.50 22.13
N GLN A 346 15.28 1.89 21.58
CA GLN A 346 15.38 1.12 20.34
C GLN A 346 15.79 2.01 19.17
N ALA A 347 15.42 3.29 19.22
CA ALA A 347 15.79 4.25 18.17
C ALA A 347 17.30 4.39 18.01
N GLU A 348 18.06 4.12 19.06
CA GLU A 348 19.54 4.16 19.00
C GLU A 348 20.10 3.07 18.09
N THR A 349 19.32 2.05 17.78
CA THR A 349 19.73 0.96 16.88
C THR A 349 19.48 1.26 15.40
N VAL A 350 18.78 2.35 15.08
CA VAL A 350 18.45 2.68 13.69
C VAL A 350 19.72 3.06 12.94
N LYS A 351 19.95 2.42 11.80
CA LYS A 351 21.08 2.72 10.91
C LYS A 351 20.60 2.71 9.47
N PHE A 352 21.08 3.66 8.70
CA PHE A 352 20.80 3.75 7.27
C PHE A 352 22.07 3.48 6.47
N GLY A 353 21.91 2.84 5.30
CA GLY A 353 22.98 2.61 4.35
C GLY A 353 22.65 3.08 2.95
#